data_31d5d9098b419b2a93752587622c70b5
#
_entry.id   31d5d9098b419b2a93752587622c70b5
#
_cell.length_a   1.000
_cell.length_b   1.000
_cell.length_c   1.000
_cell.angle_alpha   90.00
_cell.angle_beta   90.00
_cell.angle_gamma   90.00
#
_symmetry.space_group_name_H-M   'P 1'
#
loop_
_entity.id
_entity.type
_entity.pdbx_description
1 polymer ?
#
loop_
_entity_poly.entity_id
_entity_poly.type
_entity_poly.pdbx_seq_one_letter_code
_entity_poly.pdbx_strand_id
1 'polypeptide(L)'
;MKTIGYIRVSSNKQTLEHQRFEIENFALKEGIKIDTWIEEKISSRKALDKRKLGELLNNLKENDILITCEISRLGRSLLEVMKILETCLNKNCQVWTLKENYRLGNDIQSKVLAFAFGLAAEIERQLISERTKSSLANIKASGKKLGRPFSAEAKKLKLSENTKRVKSLWTKGLTKAAIARILGVHRSTVRHFIDRLEAQTSI
;
A
#
# COMPACT_ATOMS: atom_id res chain seq x y z
N MET A 1 -19.75 23.26 1.08
CA MET A 1 -18.29 23.54 1.08
C MET A 1 -17.78 23.24 2.49
N LYS A 2 -16.88 22.27 2.62
CA LYS A 2 -16.15 21.94 3.84
C LYS A 2 -14.67 22.07 3.63
N THR A 3 -13.95 22.54 4.64
CA THR A 3 -12.50 22.60 4.62
C THR A 3 -11.92 21.48 5.48
N ILE A 4 -11.12 20.62 4.91
CA ILE A 4 -10.62 19.40 5.53
C ILE A 4 -9.09 19.48 5.61
N GLY A 5 -8.56 19.46 6.84
CA GLY A 5 -7.13 19.34 7.10
C GLY A 5 -6.69 17.87 7.07
N TYR A 6 -5.74 17.54 6.19
CA TYR A 6 -5.21 16.19 6.08
C TYR A 6 -3.75 16.13 6.51
N ILE A 7 -3.46 15.24 7.45
CA ILE A 7 -2.14 15.01 8.03
C ILE A 7 -1.76 13.54 7.92
N ARG A 8 -0.55 13.25 7.44
CA ARG A 8 0.00 11.90 7.42
C ARG A 8 1.41 11.84 8.00
N VAL A 9 1.59 10.94 8.97
CA VAL A 9 2.89 10.67 9.60
C VAL A 9 3.19 9.17 9.62
N SER A 10 4.48 8.80 9.63
CA SER A 10 4.91 7.40 9.71
C SER A 10 4.81 6.85 11.14
N SER A 11 5.23 7.62 12.17
CA SER A 11 5.21 7.16 13.58
C SER A 11 5.36 8.26 14.63
N ASN A 12 5.78 9.48 14.29
CA ASN A 12 6.17 10.49 15.27
C ASN A 12 5.03 11.46 15.60
N LYS A 13 4.66 11.59 16.89
CA LYS A 13 3.62 12.51 17.37
C LYS A 13 4.01 13.98 17.13
N GLN A 14 5.27 14.36 17.37
CA GLN A 14 5.74 15.75 17.17
C GLN A 14 5.55 16.21 15.72
N THR A 15 5.76 15.32 14.74
CA THR A 15 5.56 15.65 13.32
C THR A 15 4.09 15.87 12.99
N LEU A 16 3.17 15.22 13.70
CA LEU A 16 1.73 15.39 13.50
C LEU A 16 1.28 16.77 14.03
N GLU A 17 1.68 17.12 15.25
CA GLU A 17 1.37 18.41 15.88
C GLU A 17 1.93 19.58 15.06
N HIS A 18 3.15 19.42 14.54
CA HIS A 18 3.77 20.42 13.67
C HIS A 18 2.98 20.63 12.37
N GLN A 19 2.60 19.56 11.67
CA GLN A 19 1.79 19.68 10.45
C GLN A 19 0.43 20.33 10.75
N ARG A 20 -0.19 19.97 11.88
CA ARG A 20 -1.45 20.57 12.30
C ARG A 20 -1.30 22.07 12.51
N PHE A 21 -0.31 22.48 13.25
CA PHE A 21 0.00 23.89 13.52
C PHE A 21 0.27 24.68 12.22
N GLU A 22 1.01 24.10 11.27
CA GLU A 22 1.26 24.73 9.97
C GLU A 22 -0.05 24.97 9.21
N ILE A 23 -0.95 23.95 9.15
CA ILE A 23 -2.23 24.07 8.46
C ILE A 23 -3.16 25.06 9.17
N GLU A 24 -3.21 25.07 10.51
CA GLU A 24 -4.03 26.02 11.29
C GLU A 24 -3.56 27.46 11.07
N ASN A 25 -2.27 27.72 11.09
CA ASN A 25 -1.72 29.06 10.81
C ASN A 25 -2.00 29.50 9.36
N PHE A 26 -1.89 28.59 8.41
CA PHE A 26 -2.25 28.88 7.03
C PHE A 26 -3.74 29.22 6.90
N ALA A 27 -4.60 28.41 7.47
CA ALA A 27 -6.04 28.61 7.44
C ALA A 27 -6.44 29.98 8.08
N LEU A 28 -5.80 30.33 9.19
CA LEU A 28 -6.00 31.63 9.85
C LEU A 28 -5.61 32.79 8.94
N LYS A 29 -4.45 32.72 8.25
CA LYS A 29 -4.02 33.74 7.31
C LYS A 29 -4.96 33.90 6.11
N GLU A 30 -5.53 32.80 5.63
CA GLU A 30 -6.48 32.79 4.52
C GLU A 30 -7.91 33.15 4.95
N GLY A 31 -8.16 33.36 6.25
CA GLY A 31 -9.49 33.66 6.79
C GLY A 31 -10.46 32.49 6.68
N ILE A 32 -9.96 31.25 6.63
CA ILE A 32 -10.77 30.03 6.52
C ILE A 32 -10.70 29.21 7.80
N LYS A 33 -11.75 28.43 8.08
CA LYS A 33 -11.83 27.52 9.23
C LYS A 33 -11.72 26.08 8.76
N ILE A 34 -10.92 25.26 9.47
CA ILE A 34 -10.89 23.83 9.25
C ILE A 34 -12.07 23.17 9.93
N ASP A 35 -12.96 22.57 9.16
CA ASP A 35 -14.17 21.91 9.65
C ASP A 35 -13.91 20.48 10.14
N THR A 36 -12.99 19.78 9.50
CA THR A 36 -12.71 18.37 9.79
C THR A 36 -11.21 18.08 9.67
N TRP A 37 -10.70 17.25 10.57
CA TRP A 37 -9.33 16.76 10.54
C TRP A 37 -9.28 15.28 10.22
N ILE A 38 -8.45 14.91 9.26
CA ILE A 38 -8.12 13.51 8.93
C ILE A 38 -6.63 13.27 9.24
N GLU A 39 -6.41 12.50 10.27
CA GLU A 39 -5.07 12.15 10.73
C GLU A 39 -4.79 10.67 10.46
N GLU A 40 -3.69 10.40 9.76
CA GLU A 40 -3.23 9.05 9.46
C GLU A 40 -1.84 8.78 10.03
N LYS A 41 -1.75 7.76 10.88
CA LYS A 41 -0.48 7.17 11.33
C LYS A 41 -0.25 5.88 10.55
N ILE A 42 0.35 5.97 9.38
CA ILE A 42 0.44 4.83 8.47
C ILE A 42 1.83 4.75 7.87
N SER A 43 2.42 3.55 7.90
CA SER A 43 3.56 3.24 7.05
C SER A 43 3.15 3.32 5.57
N SER A 44 4.06 3.72 4.70
CA SER A 44 3.85 3.95 3.27
C SER A 44 3.36 2.73 2.46
N ARG A 45 3.06 1.58 3.11
CA ARG A 45 2.70 0.32 2.46
C ARG A 45 1.20 0.04 2.35
N LYS A 46 0.35 0.80 3.04
CA LYS A 46 -1.10 0.55 3.03
C LYS A 46 -1.73 1.14 1.77
N ALA A 47 -2.53 0.36 1.04
CA ALA A 47 -3.22 0.81 -0.17
C ALA A 47 -4.22 1.92 0.13
N LEU A 48 -4.48 2.81 -0.84
CA LEU A 48 -5.31 4.02 -0.68
C LEU A 48 -6.75 3.69 -0.22
N ASP A 49 -7.34 2.65 -0.78
CA ASP A 49 -8.69 2.15 -0.43
C ASP A 49 -8.85 1.72 1.04
N LYS A 50 -7.73 1.37 1.70
CA LYS A 50 -7.68 0.99 3.12
C LYS A 50 -7.24 2.12 4.04
N ARG A 51 -7.17 3.34 3.52
CA ARG A 51 -6.76 4.55 4.23
C ARG A 51 -7.97 5.43 4.52
N LYS A 52 -7.90 6.22 5.60
CA LYS A 52 -8.90 7.26 5.88
C LYS A 52 -9.02 8.27 4.74
N LEU A 53 -7.91 8.54 4.04
CA LEU A 53 -7.92 9.38 2.85
C LEU A 53 -8.80 8.78 1.73
N GLY A 54 -8.77 7.46 1.51
CA GLY A 54 -9.63 6.79 0.54
C GLY A 54 -11.12 6.94 0.88
N GLU A 55 -11.48 6.76 2.15
CA GLU A 55 -12.85 7.00 2.64
C GLU A 55 -13.25 8.48 2.48
N LEU A 56 -12.34 9.41 2.80
CA LEU A 56 -12.57 10.83 2.59
C LEU A 56 -12.84 11.13 1.12
N LEU A 57 -11.99 10.66 0.21
CA LEU A 57 -12.14 10.90 -1.23
C LEU A 57 -13.50 10.44 -1.77
N ASN A 58 -14.04 9.32 -1.26
CA ASN A 58 -15.36 8.85 -1.62
C ASN A 58 -16.49 9.79 -1.15
N ASN A 59 -16.30 10.43 0.01
CA ASN A 59 -17.29 11.28 0.67
C ASN A 59 -17.16 12.79 0.35
N LEU A 60 -16.13 13.21 -0.40
CA LEU A 60 -15.98 14.60 -0.84
C LEU A 60 -17.16 15.04 -1.69
N LYS A 61 -17.59 16.27 -1.44
CA LYS A 61 -18.65 16.97 -2.16
C LYS A 61 -18.06 18.12 -2.96
N GLU A 62 -18.82 18.57 -3.95
CA GLU A 62 -18.47 19.73 -4.75
C GLU A 62 -18.11 20.95 -3.88
N ASN A 63 -17.07 21.67 -4.28
CA ASN A 63 -16.51 22.83 -3.59
C ASN A 63 -15.86 22.55 -2.22
N ASP A 64 -15.66 21.28 -1.84
CA ASP A 64 -14.86 20.97 -0.65
C ASP A 64 -13.37 21.26 -0.90
N ILE A 65 -12.66 21.66 0.15
CA ILE A 65 -11.23 21.99 0.12
C ILE A 65 -10.47 20.99 0.97
N LEU A 66 -9.51 20.29 0.36
CA LEU A 66 -8.56 19.41 1.04
C LEU A 66 -7.23 20.13 1.21
N ILE A 67 -6.81 20.37 2.45
CA ILE A 67 -5.56 21.07 2.77
C ILE A 67 -4.55 20.11 3.37
N THR A 68 -3.31 20.15 2.88
CA THR A 68 -2.18 19.39 3.42
C THR A 68 -0.89 20.19 3.40
N CYS A 69 0.09 19.87 4.24
CA CYS A 69 1.35 20.59 4.28
C CYS A 69 2.15 20.48 2.98
N GLU A 70 2.18 19.30 2.38
CA GLU A 70 2.91 19.03 1.14
C GLU A 70 2.23 17.91 0.34
N ILE A 71 2.40 17.95 -0.98
CA ILE A 71 1.75 16.99 -1.89
C ILE A 71 2.17 15.54 -1.63
N SER A 72 3.40 15.33 -1.12
CA SER A 72 3.94 14.03 -0.75
C SER A 72 3.16 13.34 0.38
N ARG A 73 2.34 14.09 1.14
CA ARG A 73 1.47 13.52 2.19
C ARG A 73 0.26 12.81 1.61
N LEU A 74 -0.22 13.22 0.46
CA LEU A 74 -1.37 12.59 -0.20
C LEU A 74 -1.03 11.17 -0.66
N GLY A 75 0.09 10.98 -1.36
CA GLY A 75 0.49 9.70 -1.92
C GLY A 75 1.94 9.32 -1.63
N ARG A 76 2.28 8.07 -1.88
CA ARG A 76 3.64 7.51 -1.77
C ARG A 76 4.37 7.42 -3.11
N SER A 77 3.65 7.55 -4.19
CA SER A 77 4.16 7.61 -5.55
C SER A 77 3.42 8.72 -6.29
N LEU A 78 4.04 9.23 -7.32
CA LEU A 78 3.45 10.26 -8.15
C LEU A 78 2.11 9.79 -8.75
N LEU A 79 2.01 8.52 -9.14
CA LEU A 79 0.75 7.92 -9.62
C LEU A 79 -0.39 7.92 -8.59
N GLU A 80 -0.08 7.66 -7.33
CA GLU A 80 -1.09 7.69 -6.27
C GLU A 80 -1.57 9.12 -6.04
N VAL A 81 -0.65 10.09 -6.03
CA VAL A 81 -0.96 11.53 -5.96
C VAL A 81 -1.86 11.93 -7.13
N MET A 82 -1.50 11.51 -8.36
CA MET A 82 -2.30 11.80 -9.55
C MET A 82 -3.74 11.31 -9.45
N LYS A 83 -3.95 10.05 -9.04
CA LYS A 83 -5.29 9.48 -8.84
C LYS A 83 -6.10 10.28 -7.82
N ILE A 84 -5.45 10.75 -6.75
CA ILE A 84 -6.09 11.55 -5.72
C ILE A 84 -6.51 12.91 -6.28
N LEU A 85 -5.60 13.59 -6.99
CA LEU A 85 -5.87 14.88 -7.63
C LEU A 85 -6.98 14.75 -8.68
N GLU A 86 -6.91 13.74 -9.54
CA GLU A 86 -7.95 13.44 -10.53
C GLU A 86 -9.32 13.22 -9.87
N THR A 87 -9.37 12.45 -8.78
CA THR A 87 -10.60 12.22 -8.03
C THR A 87 -11.16 13.53 -7.47
N CYS A 88 -10.31 14.40 -6.93
CA CYS A 88 -10.74 15.71 -6.40
C CYS A 88 -11.23 16.62 -7.53
N LEU A 89 -10.51 16.71 -8.65
CA LEU A 89 -10.91 17.52 -9.81
C LEU A 89 -12.24 17.06 -10.42
N ASN A 90 -12.44 15.74 -10.58
CA ASN A 90 -13.69 15.18 -11.11
C ASN A 90 -14.89 15.44 -10.20
N LYS A 91 -14.65 15.68 -8.91
CA LYS A 91 -15.69 16.07 -7.94
C LYS A 91 -15.81 17.58 -7.75
N ASN A 92 -15.12 18.39 -8.56
CA ASN A 92 -15.02 19.85 -8.39
C ASN A 92 -14.54 20.26 -6.98
N CYS A 93 -13.66 19.46 -6.35
CA CYS A 93 -13.02 19.78 -5.09
C CYS A 93 -11.67 20.43 -5.34
N GLN A 94 -11.21 21.21 -4.35
CA GLN A 94 -9.90 21.83 -4.41
C GLN A 94 -8.90 21.10 -3.52
N VAL A 95 -7.63 21.09 -3.93
CA VAL A 95 -6.51 20.57 -3.13
C VAL A 95 -5.49 21.69 -2.94
N TRP A 96 -5.26 22.04 -1.69
CA TRP A 96 -4.30 23.08 -1.33
C TRP A 96 -3.10 22.48 -0.61
N THR A 97 -1.90 22.88 -1.01
CA THR A 97 -0.65 22.49 -0.34
C THR A 97 0.11 23.71 0.12
N LEU A 98 0.65 23.65 1.35
CA LEU A 98 1.31 24.78 1.96
C LEU A 98 2.71 25.02 1.39
N LYS A 99 3.53 23.96 1.35
CA LYS A 99 4.95 24.09 0.96
C LYS A 99 5.14 24.45 -0.50
N GLU A 100 4.37 23.81 -1.37
CA GLU A 100 4.44 24.07 -2.81
C GLU A 100 3.55 25.24 -3.22
N ASN A 101 2.71 25.75 -2.31
CA ASN A 101 1.73 26.82 -2.56
C ASN A 101 0.79 26.50 -3.72
N TYR A 102 0.40 25.23 -3.88
CA TYR A 102 -0.56 24.85 -4.90
C TYR A 102 -2.00 25.03 -4.40
N ARG A 103 -2.85 25.55 -5.26
CA ARG A 103 -4.31 25.65 -5.09
C ARG A 103 -4.97 24.98 -6.29
N LEU A 104 -4.96 23.66 -6.29
CA LEU A 104 -5.44 22.85 -7.41
C LEU A 104 -6.96 22.78 -7.37
N GLY A 105 -7.61 23.31 -8.37
CA GLY A 105 -9.04 23.33 -8.55
C GLY A 105 -9.45 22.99 -9.99
N ASN A 106 -10.64 23.40 -10.41
CA ASN A 106 -11.16 23.09 -11.75
C ASN A 106 -10.71 24.11 -12.82
N ASP A 107 -9.65 24.86 -12.57
CA ASP A 107 -9.05 25.79 -13.52
C ASP A 107 -8.07 25.10 -14.49
N ILE A 108 -7.74 25.79 -15.58
CA ILE A 108 -6.87 25.27 -16.64
C ILE A 108 -5.45 25.01 -16.10
N GLN A 109 -4.94 25.87 -15.23
CA GLN A 109 -3.58 25.73 -14.67
C GLN A 109 -3.48 24.45 -13.84
N SER A 110 -4.47 24.19 -13.00
CA SER A 110 -4.59 22.95 -12.20
C SER A 110 -4.64 21.70 -13.09
N LYS A 111 -5.38 21.74 -14.18
CA LYS A 111 -5.47 20.63 -15.15
C LYS A 111 -4.15 20.39 -15.87
N VAL A 112 -3.44 21.45 -16.27
CA VAL A 112 -2.11 21.35 -16.88
C VAL A 112 -1.10 20.77 -15.91
N LEU A 113 -1.11 21.22 -14.65
CA LEU A 113 -0.22 20.71 -13.61
C LEU A 113 -0.51 19.24 -13.29
N ALA A 114 -1.78 18.87 -13.21
CA ALA A 114 -2.19 17.48 -13.04
C ALA A 114 -1.69 16.61 -14.22
N PHE A 115 -1.83 17.07 -15.45
CA PHE A 115 -1.30 16.37 -16.62
C PHE A 115 0.22 16.23 -16.58
N ALA A 116 0.96 17.28 -16.20
CA ALA A 116 2.42 17.23 -16.06
C ALA A 116 2.86 16.22 -15.00
N PHE A 117 2.19 16.15 -13.87
CA PHE A 117 2.43 15.11 -12.85
C PHE A 117 2.13 13.71 -13.39
N GLY A 118 1.06 13.54 -14.18
CA GLY A 118 0.73 12.26 -14.83
C GLY A 118 1.85 11.78 -15.74
N LEU A 119 2.35 12.64 -16.59
CA LEU A 119 3.46 12.33 -17.49
C LEU A 119 4.73 11.99 -16.72
N ALA A 120 5.08 12.77 -15.69
CA ALA A 120 6.22 12.49 -14.85
C ALA A 120 6.10 11.14 -14.12
N ALA A 121 4.90 10.78 -13.66
CA ALA A 121 4.63 9.48 -13.04
C ALA A 121 4.79 8.31 -14.02
N GLU A 122 4.44 8.49 -15.28
CA GLU A 122 4.62 7.47 -16.32
C GLU A 122 6.09 7.29 -16.67
N ILE A 123 6.84 8.37 -16.79
CA ILE A 123 8.30 8.34 -17.01
C ILE A 123 9.00 7.61 -15.85
N GLU A 124 8.66 7.94 -14.58
CA GLU A 124 9.23 7.26 -13.42
C GLU A 124 8.97 5.75 -13.45
N ARG A 125 7.73 5.35 -13.80
CA ARG A 125 7.37 3.92 -13.95
C ARG A 125 8.21 3.24 -15.03
N GLN A 126 8.40 3.87 -16.17
CA GLN A 126 9.22 3.33 -17.26
C GLN A 126 10.67 3.15 -16.81
N LEU A 127 11.27 4.17 -16.18
CA LEU A 127 12.64 4.11 -15.67
C LEU A 127 12.83 3.00 -14.62
N ILE A 128 11.87 2.81 -13.70
CA ILE A 128 11.90 1.71 -12.73
C ILE A 128 11.82 0.36 -13.45
N SER A 129 10.95 0.22 -14.45
CA SER A 129 10.82 -0.99 -15.25
C SER A 129 12.11 -1.33 -15.99
N GLU A 130 12.73 -0.36 -16.63
CA GLU A 130 13.99 -0.54 -17.35
C GLU A 130 15.15 -0.92 -16.41
N ARG A 131 15.28 -0.25 -15.27
CA ARG A 131 16.28 -0.61 -14.25
C ARG A 131 16.08 -2.03 -13.74
N THR A 132 14.82 -2.42 -13.51
CA THR A 132 14.48 -3.77 -13.05
C THR A 132 14.82 -4.81 -14.10
N LYS A 133 14.45 -4.57 -15.37
CA LYS A 133 14.81 -5.46 -16.50
C LYS A 133 16.30 -5.61 -16.65
N SER A 134 17.05 -4.51 -16.61
CA SER A 134 18.50 -4.50 -16.70
C SER A 134 19.17 -5.26 -15.55
N SER A 135 18.71 -5.02 -14.31
CA SER A 135 19.20 -5.75 -13.14
C SER A 135 18.93 -7.25 -13.22
N LEU A 136 17.75 -7.65 -13.67
CA LEU A 136 17.39 -9.06 -13.86
C LEU A 136 18.21 -9.70 -14.99
N ALA A 137 18.47 -8.98 -16.08
CA ALA A 137 19.33 -9.44 -17.16
C ALA A 137 20.77 -9.68 -16.68
N ASN A 138 21.32 -8.76 -15.89
CA ASN A 138 22.66 -8.90 -15.30
C ASN A 138 22.75 -10.11 -14.34
N ILE A 139 21.72 -10.32 -13.49
CA ILE A 139 21.66 -11.48 -12.59
C ILE A 139 21.59 -12.78 -13.43
N LYS A 140 20.81 -12.79 -14.51
CA LYS A 140 20.70 -13.95 -15.40
C LYS A 140 22.03 -14.21 -16.13
N ALA A 141 22.71 -13.17 -16.61
CA ALA A 141 24.01 -13.26 -17.26
C ALA A 141 25.11 -13.79 -16.31
N SER A 142 25.03 -13.48 -15.01
CA SER A 142 25.92 -14.02 -13.98
C SER A 142 25.63 -15.49 -13.60
N GLY A 143 24.75 -16.19 -14.32
CA GLY A 143 24.40 -17.59 -14.09
C GLY A 143 23.51 -17.84 -12.86
N LYS A 144 23.07 -16.81 -12.14
CA LYS A 144 22.17 -16.97 -10.99
C LYS A 144 20.74 -17.25 -11.46
N LYS A 145 20.15 -18.34 -10.98
CA LYS A 145 18.73 -18.65 -11.23
C LYS A 145 17.84 -17.65 -10.52
N LEU A 146 16.94 -17.02 -11.28
CA LEU A 146 15.92 -16.12 -10.72
C LEU A 146 14.77 -16.93 -10.12
N GLY A 147 14.17 -16.38 -9.07
CA GLY A 147 13.07 -17.01 -8.38
C GLY A 147 13.44 -17.65 -7.05
N ARG A 148 12.51 -18.42 -6.49
CA ARG A 148 12.76 -19.11 -5.22
C ARG A 148 13.81 -20.20 -5.41
N PRO A 149 14.89 -20.27 -4.58
CA PRO A 149 15.85 -21.37 -4.63
C PRO A 149 15.15 -22.71 -4.54
N PHE A 150 15.59 -23.68 -5.35
CA PHE A 150 14.96 -25.01 -5.43
C PHE A 150 14.95 -25.74 -4.07
N SER A 151 15.99 -25.51 -3.26
CA SER A 151 16.18 -26.07 -1.91
C SER A 151 15.65 -25.19 -0.78
N ALA A 152 15.07 -24.00 -1.08
CA ALA A 152 14.57 -23.12 -0.04
C ALA A 152 13.32 -23.72 0.61
N GLU A 153 13.53 -24.36 1.74
CA GLU A 153 12.44 -24.78 2.60
C GLU A 153 11.68 -23.58 3.16
N ALA A 154 10.35 -23.67 3.17
CA ALA A 154 9.58 -22.68 3.91
C ALA A 154 9.96 -22.79 5.39
N LYS A 155 10.42 -21.69 6.01
CA LYS A 155 10.79 -21.65 7.44
C LYS A 155 9.67 -22.17 8.34
N LYS A 156 8.43 -22.12 7.89
CA LYS A 156 7.25 -22.63 8.58
C LYS A 156 6.29 -23.22 7.55
N LEU A 157 6.11 -24.52 7.58
CA LEU A 157 5.10 -25.20 6.75
C LEU A 157 3.73 -25.02 7.39
N LYS A 158 2.64 -24.97 6.57
CA LYS A 158 1.27 -24.83 7.07
C LYS A 158 0.87 -25.86 8.13
N LEU A 159 1.51 -27.04 8.12
CA LEU A 159 1.21 -28.14 9.05
C LEU A 159 2.30 -28.37 10.10
N SER A 160 3.35 -27.53 10.19
CA SER A 160 4.42 -27.72 11.19
C SER A 160 3.93 -27.68 12.64
N GLU A 161 2.92 -26.87 12.93
CA GLU A 161 2.28 -26.83 14.27
C GLU A 161 1.42 -28.05 14.55
N ASN A 162 0.95 -28.73 13.53
CA ASN A 162 0.09 -29.91 13.62
C ASN A 162 0.85 -31.23 13.38
N THR A 163 2.17 -31.24 13.39
CA THR A 163 3.01 -32.42 13.07
C THR A 163 2.61 -33.65 13.87
N LYS A 164 2.44 -33.50 15.20
CA LYS A 164 2.03 -34.62 16.09
C LYS A 164 0.66 -35.16 15.72
N ARG A 165 -0.28 -34.28 15.41
CA ARG A 165 -1.65 -34.63 15.02
C ARG A 165 -1.70 -35.32 13.68
N VAL A 166 -0.95 -34.81 12.66
CA VAL A 166 -0.82 -35.46 11.36
C VAL A 166 -0.23 -36.86 11.48
N LYS A 167 0.88 -37.04 12.23
CA LYS A 167 1.49 -38.34 12.49
C LYS A 167 0.50 -39.32 13.14
N SER A 168 -0.22 -38.89 14.19
CA SER A 168 -1.22 -39.74 14.87
C SER A 168 -2.36 -40.15 13.94
N LEU A 169 -2.88 -39.27 13.10
CA LEU A 169 -3.93 -39.61 12.16
C LEU A 169 -3.43 -40.54 11.05
N TRP A 170 -2.20 -40.34 10.58
CA TRP A 170 -1.56 -41.18 9.57
C TRP A 170 -1.29 -42.59 10.07
N THR A 171 -0.75 -42.77 11.29
CA THR A 171 -0.53 -44.08 11.95
C THR A 171 -1.84 -44.83 12.23
N LYS A 172 -2.96 -44.12 12.41
CA LYS A 172 -4.30 -44.71 12.54
C LYS A 172 -4.89 -45.17 11.20
N GLY A 173 -4.13 -45.10 10.10
CA GLY A 173 -4.56 -45.57 8.78
C GLY A 173 -5.51 -44.63 8.02
N LEU A 174 -5.67 -43.37 8.44
CA LEU A 174 -6.53 -42.42 7.71
C LEU A 174 -5.92 -42.04 6.38
N THR A 175 -6.74 -41.91 5.35
CA THR A 175 -6.29 -41.46 4.04
C THR A 175 -5.84 -39.98 4.05
N LYS A 176 -4.89 -39.61 3.17
CA LYS A 176 -4.41 -38.23 3.01
C LYS A 176 -5.57 -37.24 2.77
N ALA A 177 -6.66 -37.71 2.13
CA ALA A 177 -7.86 -36.89 1.92
C ALA A 177 -8.69 -36.69 3.19
N ALA A 178 -8.82 -37.71 4.03
CA ALA A 178 -9.54 -37.62 5.31
C ALA A 178 -8.79 -36.67 6.27
N ILE A 179 -7.46 -36.81 6.36
CA ILE A 179 -6.61 -35.92 7.17
C ILE A 179 -6.73 -34.46 6.69
N ALA A 180 -6.77 -34.22 5.37
CA ALA A 180 -6.94 -32.89 4.80
C ALA A 180 -8.27 -32.23 5.21
N ARG A 181 -9.38 -33.00 5.23
CA ARG A 181 -10.69 -32.52 5.70
C ARG A 181 -10.67 -32.18 7.20
N ILE A 182 -10.08 -33.04 8.03
CA ILE A 182 -9.99 -32.82 9.47
C ILE A 182 -9.18 -31.57 9.83
N LEU A 183 -8.15 -31.29 9.05
CA LEU A 183 -7.24 -30.15 9.28
C LEU A 183 -7.60 -28.88 8.49
N GLY A 184 -8.67 -28.90 7.68
CA GLY A 184 -9.09 -27.74 6.89
C GLY A 184 -8.06 -27.29 5.85
N VAL A 185 -7.28 -28.21 5.26
CA VAL A 185 -6.24 -27.92 4.28
C VAL A 185 -6.44 -28.69 2.98
N HIS A 186 -5.80 -28.26 1.89
CA HIS A 186 -5.87 -28.98 0.64
C HIS A 186 -5.11 -30.32 0.71
N ARG A 187 -5.62 -31.36 0.01
CA ARG A 187 -5.05 -32.71 -0.03
C ARG A 187 -3.56 -32.72 -0.41
N SER A 188 -3.15 -31.88 -1.38
CA SER A 188 -1.74 -31.78 -1.77
C SER A 188 -0.82 -31.30 -0.65
N THR A 189 -1.32 -30.40 0.22
CA THR A 189 -0.57 -29.92 1.39
C THR A 189 -0.26 -31.06 2.37
N VAL A 190 -1.23 -31.93 2.64
CA VAL A 190 -1.04 -33.12 3.49
C VAL A 190 -0.11 -34.11 2.81
N ARG A 191 -0.28 -34.37 1.51
CA ARG A 191 0.58 -35.26 0.74
C ARG A 191 2.05 -34.85 0.86
N HIS A 192 2.38 -33.61 0.47
CA HIS A 192 3.75 -33.12 0.53
C HIS A 192 4.32 -33.12 1.95
N PHE A 193 3.46 -32.90 2.97
CA PHE A 193 3.90 -32.90 4.35
C PHE A 193 4.24 -34.32 4.84
N ILE A 194 3.41 -35.33 4.52
CA ILE A 194 3.64 -36.74 4.86
C ILE A 194 4.85 -37.28 4.12
N ASP A 195 4.93 -37.10 2.78
CA ASP A 195 6.05 -37.56 1.96
C ASP A 195 7.40 -37.04 2.50
N ARG A 196 7.41 -35.82 3.08
CA ARG A 196 8.56 -35.23 3.72
C ARG A 196 8.88 -35.83 5.09
N LEU A 197 7.86 -36.15 5.89
CA LEU A 197 8.04 -36.82 7.19
C LEU A 197 8.60 -38.22 7.00
N GLU A 198 8.16 -38.95 5.99
CA GLU A 198 8.66 -40.29 5.63
C GLU A 198 10.11 -40.23 5.16
N ALA A 199 10.47 -39.22 4.35
CA ALA A 199 11.86 -39.01 3.91
C ALA A 199 12.83 -38.65 5.07
N GLN A 200 12.33 -38.02 6.14
CA GLN A 200 13.11 -37.69 7.34
C GLN A 200 13.24 -38.89 8.34
N THR A 201 12.40 -39.89 8.20
CA THR A 201 12.39 -41.05 9.13
C THR A 201 13.16 -42.25 8.51
N SER A 202 13.52 -42.16 7.22
CA SER A 202 14.27 -43.20 6.47
C SER A 202 15.80 -43.00 6.52
N ILE A 203 16.29 -42.09 7.35
CA ILE A 203 17.70 -41.88 7.68
C ILE A 203 17.92 -42.23 9.18
#